data_e8194808b9a8df006eb665aff278036a
#
_entry.id   e8194808b9a8df006eb665aff278036a
#
_cell.length_a   1.000
_cell.length_b   1.000
_cell.length_c   1.000
_cell.angle_alpha   90.00
_cell.angle_beta   90.00
_cell.angle_gamma   90.00
#
_symmetry.space_group_name_H-M   'P 1'
#
loop_
_entity.id
_entity.type
_entity.pdbx_description
1 polymer ?
#
loop_
_entity_poly.entity_id
_entity_poly.type
_entity_poly.pdbx_seq_one_letter_code
_entity_poly.pdbx_strand_id
1 'polypeptide(L)'
;KSGFAYPSVGLSMLLDKWVKLPEWVSFAKLRGAYSKVGNDIPPFITNPSSQINAGGEIQANDAAPFKEMEPEMTHAIEFGTEWRFFQHRLGVNLTYYRTNTYNQFFKLPALAGDKYAYRYVNAGNIQNRGWELTLNGTPVLTPDFNWKTSVNFSTNKNKIVKLHEDLKEMIYGPTSFSSSYAMKLIKGGSIGDIYGKAFVRDDAGNIVYETEGDNKGLPLVEGDGNTVKVGNANPVFMMGWDHTFSYKGFTLYFLLDWRYGGEVLSQTQAEMDLYGVSEITADARDRGYVMLDGQRIDDVKGFYKIVGGRAGVTEYYMYDATNLRLREVSLSYNFSRRWIQKTKVLKDVQLSFVARNLCFLYKKAPFDPDLVLSTGNDNQGIEVFGMPTTRSLGFTLKCEF
;
A
#
# COMPACT_ATOMS: atom_id res chain seq x y z
N LYS A 1 13.77 28.35 22.73
CA LYS A 1 13.78 27.24 21.76
C LYS A 1 14.57 26.09 22.37
N SER A 2 13.93 24.98 22.68
CA SER A 2 14.60 23.75 23.14
C SER A 2 15.24 23.07 21.92
N GLY A 3 16.50 22.68 22.02
CA GLY A 3 17.15 21.87 21.01
C GLY A 3 16.75 20.39 21.17
N PHE A 4 16.55 19.69 20.08
CA PHE A 4 16.30 18.26 20.08
C PHE A 4 17.53 17.53 19.53
N ALA A 5 17.93 16.44 20.18
CA ALA A 5 19.03 15.59 19.73
C ALA A 5 18.50 14.36 19.01
N TYR A 6 19.06 14.08 17.83
CA TYR A 6 18.72 12.93 16.99
C TYR A 6 19.93 12.01 16.82
N PRO A 7 20.31 11.25 17.86
CA PRO A 7 21.47 10.38 17.81
C PRO A 7 21.27 9.22 16.87
N SER A 8 22.34 8.87 16.13
CA SER A 8 22.43 7.67 15.33
C SER A 8 23.79 7.01 15.54
N VAL A 9 23.78 5.70 15.70
CA VAL A 9 24.99 4.90 15.78
C VAL A 9 24.84 3.68 14.86
N GLY A 10 25.89 3.40 14.11
CA GLY A 10 25.92 2.25 13.20
C GLY A 10 27.29 1.57 13.22
N LEU A 11 27.25 0.26 13.08
CA LEU A 11 28.43 -0.57 12.93
C LEU A 11 28.33 -1.35 11.60
N SER A 12 29.43 -1.39 10.88
CA SER A 12 29.57 -2.18 9.66
C SER A 12 30.89 -2.96 9.73
N MET A 13 30.80 -4.29 9.54
CA MET A 13 31.93 -5.20 9.63
C MET A 13 32.06 -5.98 8.32
N LEU A 14 33.25 -5.87 7.70
CA LEU A 14 33.63 -6.65 6.51
C LEU A 14 34.20 -7.99 6.97
N LEU A 15 33.40 -9.06 6.91
CA LEU A 15 33.79 -10.38 7.41
C LEU A 15 34.98 -10.96 6.65
N ASP A 16 35.06 -10.69 5.33
CA ASP A 16 36.16 -11.13 4.46
C ASP A 16 37.53 -10.58 4.87
N LYS A 17 37.57 -9.53 5.72
CA LYS A 17 38.81 -8.97 6.29
C LYS A 17 39.21 -9.57 7.64
N TRP A 18 38.26 -10.22 8.31
CA TRP A 18 38.45 -10.75 9.69
C TRP A 18 38.56 -12.28 9.69
N VAL A 19 37.89 -12.95 8.77
CA VAL A 19 37.83 -14.41 8.69
C VAL A 19 38.16 -14.86 7.28
N LYS A 20 38.95 -15.94 7.14
CA LYS A 20 39.15 -16.57 5.85
C LYS A 20 37.85 -17.24 5.41
N LEU A 21 37.21 -16.67 4.42
CA LEU A 21 36.02 -17.23 3.81
C LEU A 21 36.41 -18.23 2.71
N PRO A 22 35.53 -19.19 2.37
CA PRO A 22 35.72 -20.06 1.23
C PRO A 22 35.87 -19.27 -0.08
N GLU A 23 36.63 -19.78 -1.04
CA GLU A 23 36.92 -19.07 -2.33
C GLU A 23 35.68 -18.68 -3.14
N TRP A 24 34.59 -19.43 -2.96
CA TRP A 24 33.30 -19.11 -3.60
C TRP A 24 32.58 -17.91 -2.99
N VAL A 25 32.99 -17.44 -1.81
CA VAL A 25 32.48 -16.20 -1.18
C VAL A 25 33.40 -15.06 -1.55
N SER A 26 32.90 -14.15 -2.37
CA SER A 26 33.67 -13.01 -2.88
C SER A 26 33.60 -11.78 -1.97
N PHE A 27 32.58 -11.69 -1.12
CA PHE A 27 32.36 -10.58 -0.22
C PHE A 27 31.33 -10.95 0.86
N ALA A 28 31.57 -10.50 2.10
CA ALA A 28 30.64 -10.67 3.20
C ALA A 28 30.71 -9.50 4.17
N LYS A 29 29.54 -8.88 4.43
CA LYS A 29 29.39 -7.72 5.30
C LYS A 29 28.21 -7.90 6.23
N LEU A 30 28.40 -7.56 7.51
CA LEU A 30 27.33 -7.39 8.48
C LEU A 30 27.19 -5.90 8.82
N ARG A 31 25.95 -5.48 9.08
CA ARG A 31 25.66 -4.12 9.53
C ARG A 31 24.58 -4.13 10.60
N GLY A 32 24.69 -3.22 11.54
CA GLY A 32 23.69 -2.95 12.55
C GLY A 32 23.62 -1.46 12.80
N ALA A 33 22.44 -0.92 12.96
CA ALA A 33 22.23 0.50 13.26
C ALA A 33 21.09 0.69 14.25
N TYR A 34 21.25 1.70 15.08
CA TYR A 34 20.20 2.28 15.89
C TYR A 34 20.13 3.77 15.59
N SER A 35 18.94 4.29 15.41
CA SER A 35 18.72 5.72 15.22
C SER A 35 17.49 6.20 15.97
N LYS A 36 17.56 7.46 16.41
CA LYS A 36 16.44 8.20 16.96
C LYS A 36 16.25 9.44 16.11
N VAL A 37 15.10 9.56 15.45
CA VAL A 37 14.79 10.65 14.52
C VAL A 37 13.49 11.31 14.94
N GLY A 38 13.48 12.65 14.94
CA GLY A 38 12.27 13.43 15.19
C GLY A 38 11.60 13.82 13.89
N ASN A 39 10.29 13.82 13.89
CA ASN A 39 9.48 14.43 12.84
C ASN A 39 8.81 15.67 13.40
N ASP A 40 8.90 16.78 12.64
CA ASP A 40 8.33 18.05 13.07
C ASP A 40 6.81 18.06 12.86
N ILE A 41 6.16 18.94 13.58
CA ILE A 41 4.71 19.09 13.57
C ILE A 41 4.36 20.24 12.63
N PRO A 42 3.19 20.19 11.97
CA PRO A 42 2.76 21.30 11.12
C PRO A 42 2.83 22.65 11.83
N PRO A 43 3.31 23.70 11.17
CA PRO A 43 3.44 25.00 11.79
C PRO A 43 2.08 25.57 12.23
N PHE A 44 2.09 26.45 13.25
CA PHE A 44 0.91 27.15 13.80
C PHE A 44 -0.11 26.28 14.59
N ILE A 45 0.08 24.99 14.72
CA ILE A 45 -0.83 24.12 15.50
C ILE A 45 -0.83 24.49 16.99
N THR A 46 0.32 24.92 17.53
CA THR A 46 0.43 25.32 18.95
C THR A 46 -0.38 26.56 19.28
N ASN A 47 -0.65 27.40 18.29
CA ASN A 47 -1.46 28.61 18.45
C ASN A 47 -2.31 28.82 17.19
N PRO A 48 -3.37 28.00 17.00
CA PRO A 48 -4.20 28.07 15.82
C PRO A 48 -4.94 29.42 15.78
N SER A 49 -4.99 30.04 14.60
CA SER A 49 -5.65 31.31 14.36
C SER A 49 -6.90 31.15 13.49
N SER A 50 -7.89 31.99 13.71
CA SER A 50 -9.03 32.14 12.79
C SER A 50 -8.55 32.65 11.45
N GLN A 51 -9.17 32.20 10.36
CA GLN A 51 -8.85 32.61 9.00
C GLN A 51 -9.94 33.53 8.44
N ILE A 52 -9.57 34.42 7.56
CA ILE A 52 -10.51 35.27 6.80
C ILE A 52 -10.54 34.67 5.38
N ASN A 53 -11.69 34.18 4.94
CA ASN A 53 -11.89 33.65 3.60
C ASN A 53 -11.90 34.79 2.57
N ALA A 54 -11.73 34.49 1.28
CA ALA A 54 -11.70 35.47 0.19
C ALA A 54 -12.97 36.34 0.09
N GLY A 55 -14.08 35.89 0.67
CA GLY A 55 -15.34 36.65 0.79
C GLY A 55 -15.43 37.56 2.03
N GLY A 56 -14.39 37.67 2.86
CA GLY A 56 -14.40 38.45 4.10
C GLY A 56 -15.06 37.73 5.28
N GLU A 57 -15.48 36.51 5.15
CA GLU A 57 -16.07 35.70 6.22
C GLU A 57 -14.97 35.20 7.17
N ILE A 58 -15.19 35.35 8.47
CA ILE A 58 -14.27 34.85 9.49
C ILE A 58 -14.60 33.39 9.78
N GLN A 59 -13.72 32.50 9.36
CA GLN A 59 -13.73 31.11 9.79
C GLN A 59 -13.07 31.02 11.17
N ALA A 60 -13.87 30.81 12.20
CA ALA A 60 -13.38 30.68 13.56
C ALA A 60 -12.44 29.45 13.69
N ASN A 61 -11.43 29.60 14.54
CA ASN A 61 -10.57 28.45 14.86
C ASN A 61 -11.31 27.43 15.71
N ASP A 62 -11.38 26.20 15.20
CA ASP A 62 -12.07 25.06 15.86
C ASP A 62 -11.12 24.22 16.74
N ALA A 63 -9.82 24.51 16.75
CA ALA A 63 -8.81 23.76 17.47
C ALA A 63 -8.41 24.42 18.79
N ALA A 64 -8.37 23.63 19.88
CA ALA A 64 -7.80 24.07 21.14
C ALA A 64 -6.27 24.32 20.99
N PRO A 65 -5.71 25.43 21.53
CA PRO A 65 -4.28 25.62 21.57
C PRO A 65 -3.58 24.50 22.33
N PHE A 66 -2.50 23.98 21.78
CA PHE A 66 -1.70 22.93 22.41
C PHE A 66 -0.30 23.43 22.75
N LYS A 67 -0.07 23.80 24.00
CA LYS A 67 1.15 24.48 24.44
C LYS A 67 2.34 23.54 24.71
N GLU A 68 2.08 22.30 25.07
CA GLU A 68 3.10 21.31 25.50
C GLU A 68 3.38 20.27 24.42
N MET A 69 3.45 20.72 23.17
CA MET A 69 3.63 19.85 22.03
C MET A 69 5.08 19.34 21.94
N GLU A 70 5.24 18.04 21.82
CA GLU A 70 6.50 17.37 21.58
C GLU A 70 6.60 16.88 20.11
N PRO A 71 7.79 16.84 19.50
CA PRO A 71 7.97 16.24 18.20
C PRO A 71 7.69 14.73 18.26
N GLU A 72 7.19 14.18 17.19
CA GLU A 72 7.11 12.73 17.01
C GLU A 72 8.52 12.17 16.98
N MET A 73 8.74 11.05 17.68
CA MET A 73 10.06 10.43 17.81
C MET A 73 10.03 8.99 17.30
N THR A 74 10.78 8.72 16.24
CA THR A 74 10.95 7.37 15.70
C THR A 74 12.29 6.79 16.18
N HIS A 75 12.21 5.65 16.83
CA HIS A 75 13.34 4.80 17.19
C HIS A 75 13.41 3.65 16.20
N ALA A 76 14.51 3.52 15.50
CA ALA A 76 14.74 2.47 14.52
C ALA A 76 15.92 1.59 14.91
N ILE A 77 15.74 0.29 14.74
CA ILE A 77 16.79 -0.73 14.84
C ILE A 77 16.82 -1.46 13.51
N GLU A 78 18.01 -1.58 12.94
CA GLU A 78 18.23 -2.28 11.68
C GLU A 78 19.40 -3.26 11.80
N PHE A 79 19.21 -4.45 11.27
CA PHE A 79 20.28 -5.45 11.09
C PHE A 79 20.27 -5.91 9.63
N GLY A 80 21.44 -5.88 9.01
CA GLY A 80 21.57 -6.29 7.62
C GLY A 80 22.82 -7.10 7.37
N THR A 81 22.75 -7.90 6.31
CA THR A 81 23.88 -8.68 5.81
C THR A 81 23.93 -8.61 4.30
N GLU A 82 25.13 -8.48 3.76
CA GLU A 82 25.39 -8.45 2.31
C GLU A 82 26.44 -9.51 1.99
N TRP A 83 26.10 -10.37 1.03
CA TRP A 83 26.97 -11.44 0.57
C TRP A 83 27.08 -11.39 -0.93
N ARG A 84 28.28 -11.70 -1.46
CA ARG A 84 28.51 -11.90 -2.89
C ARG A 84 29.27 -13.20 -3.09
N PHE A 85 28.80 -13.98 -4.03
CA PHE A 85 29.30 -15.30 -4.29
C PHE A 85 29.75 -15.45 -5.75
N PHE A 86 30.63 -16.45 -6.01
CA PHE A 86 31.03 -16.86 -7.34
C PHE A 86 31.55 -15.68 -8.19
N GLN A 87 32.55 -14.95 -7.68
CA GLN A 87 33.12 -13.76 -8.32
C GLN A 87 32.03 -12.70 -8.64
N HIS A 88 31.18 -12.41 -7.65
CA HIS A 88 30.06 -11.45 -7.73
C HIS A 88 28.91 -11.84 -8.68
N ARG A 89 28.83 -13.12 -9.11
CA ARG A 89 27.73 -13.58 -9.97
C ARG A 89 26.41 -13.76 -9.23
N LEU A 90 26.46 -13.93 -7.92
CA LEU A 90 25.28 -13.95 -7.05
C LEU A 90 25.50 -12.96 -5.90
N GLY A 91 24.58 -12.02 -5.72
CA GLY A 91 24.52 -11.09 -4.61
C GLY A 91 23.26 -11.31 -3.79
N VAL A 92 23.39 -11.27 -2.47
CA VAL A 92 22.29 -11.36 -1.50
C VAL A 92 22.43 -10.21 -0.53
N ASN A 93 21.39 -9.39 -0.37
CA ASN A 93 21.31 -8.36 0.64
C ASN A 93 20.01 -8.55 1.43
N LEU A 94 20.12 -8.86 2.71
CA LEU A 94 19.00 -9.10 3.61
C LEU A 94 19.05 -8.08 4.75
N THR A 95 17.93 -7.41 5.01
CA THR A 95 17.78 -6.47 6.11
C THR A 95 16.54 -6.81 6.91
N TYR A 96 16.67 -6.82 8.22
CA TYR A 96 15.58 -6.77 9.18
C TYR A 96 15.50 -5.39 9.79
N TYR A 97 14.31 -4.82 9.90
CA TYR A 97 14.11 -3.57 10.60
C TYR A 97 12.94 -3.65 11.59
N ARG A 98 13.04 -2.82 12.62
CA ARG A 98 11.95 -2.53 13.54
C ARG A 98 12.00 -1.05 13.90
N THR A 99 10.89 -0.35 13.67
CA THR A 99 10.71 1.04 14.05
C THR A 99 9.57 1.18 15.04
N ASN A 100 9.72 2.09 16.00
CA ASN A 100 8.65 2.50 16.90
C ASN A 100 8.55 4.02 16.86
N THR A 101 7.41 4.55 16.47
CA THR A 101 7.13 5.98 16.48
C THR A 101 6.29 6.32 17.69
N TYR A 102 6.85 7.14 18.57
CA TYR A 102 6.25 7.61 19.83
C TYR A 102 5.77 9.04 19.66
N ASN A 103 4.91 9.48 20.58
CA ASN A 103 4.39 10.84 20.65
C ASN A 103 3.75 11.29 19.34
N GLN A 104 3.04 10.36 18.67
CA GLN A 104 2.35 10.71 17.45
C GLN A 104 1.33 11.80 17.71
N PHE A 105 1.18 12.65 16.71
CA PHE A 105 0.26 13.76 16.74
C PHE A 105 -1.14 13.33 16.30
N PHE A 106 -2.10 13.44 17.22
CA PHE A 106 -3.49 13.09 16.97
C PHE A 106 -4.44 14.26 17.17
N LYS A 107 -5.45 14.33 16.30
CA LYS A 107 -6.56 15.25 16.40
C LYS A 107 -7.72 14.54 17.09
N LEU A 108 -8.09 14.98 18.29
CA LEU A 108 -9.18 14.41 19.07
C LEU A 108 -10.41 15.31 19.05
N PRO A 109 -11.65 14.76 18.99
CA PRO A 109 -12.85 15.54 19.30
C PRO A 109 -12.72 16.14 20.70
N ALA A 110 -13.16 17.38 20.85
CA ALA A 110 -13.29 18.01 22.16
C ALA A 110 -14.49 17.43 22.93
N LEU A 111 -14.50 17.60 24.25
CA LEU A 111 -15.63 17.15 25.07
C LEU A 111 -16.88 18.02 24.76
N ALA A 112 -18.06 17.41 24.93
CA ALA A 112 -19.31 18.12 24.74
C ALA A 112 -19.36 19.34 25.70
N GLY A 113 -19.63 20.52 25.14
CA GLY A 113 -19.66 21.80 25.89
C GLY A 113 -18.33 22.56 25.88
N ASP A 114 -17.27 22.02 25.26
CA ASP A 114 -16.01 22.76 25.07
C ASP A 114 -16.18 23.87 24.03
N LYS A 115 -15.37 24.93 24.16
CA LYS A 115 -15.32 26.06 23.22
C LYS A 115 -14.82 25.64 21.83
N TYR A 116 -14.01 24.61 21.76
CA TYR A 116 -13.37 24.10 20.56
C TYR A 116 -14.00 22.80 20.10
N ALA A 117 -14.00 22.54 18.80
CA ALA A 117 -14.51 21.30 18.24
C ALA A 117 -13.52 20.13 18.42
N TYR A 118 -12.23 20.42 18.50
CA TYR A 118 -11.19 19.42 18.68
C TYR A 118 -9.97 19.94 19.42
N ARG A 119 -9.16 19.02 19.92
CA ARG A 119 -7.84 19.26 20.53
C ARG A 119 -6.80 18.34 19.90
N TYR A 120 -5.55 18.78 19.94
CA TYR A 120 -4.43 17.96 19.55
C TYR A 120 -3.75 17.35 20.77
N VAL A 121 -3.19 16.16 20.61
CA VAL A 121 -2.41 15.48 21.65
C VAL A 121 -1.23 14.75 21.03
N ASN A 122 -0.13 14.66 21.80
CA ASN A 122 0.97 13.75 21.49
C ASN A 122 0.70 12.45 22.24
N ALA A 123 0.54 11.36 21.51
CA ALA A 123 0.27 10.08 22.13
C ALA A 123 0.67 8.90 21.23
N GLY A 124 0.59 7.73 21.82
CA GLY A 124 0.69 6.50 21.10
C GLY A 124 2.10 5.99 20.84
N ASN A 125 2.13 4.78 20.35
CA ASN A 125 3.30 4.07 19.85
C ASN A 125 2.85 3.18 18.70
N ILE A 126 3.31 3.47 17.49
CA ILE A 126 3.07 2.65 16.32
C ILE A 126 4.37 1.98 15.91
N GLN A 127 4.31 0.67 15.77
CA GLN A 127 5.44 -0.17 15.42
C GLN A 127 5.31 -0.65 13.99
N ASN A 128 6.40 -0.56 13.23
CA ASN A 128 6.61 -1.27 11.98
C ASN A 128 7.79 -2.23 12.14
N ARG A 129 7.69 -3.41 11.57
CA ARG A 129 8.78 -4.38 11.47
C ARG A 129 8.69 -5.16 10.19
N GLY A 130 9.81 -5.46 9.58
CA GLY A 130 9.80 -6.17 8.32
C GLY A 130 11.15 -6.69 7.90
N TRP A 131 11.12 -7.34 6.75
CA TRP A 131 12.27 -7.88 6.07
C TRP A 131 12.35 -7.29 4.67
N GLU A 132 13.55 -6.95 4.25
CA GLU A 132 13.86 -6.56 2.88
C GLU A 132 14.94 -7.49 2.36
N LEU A 133 14.73 -8.05 1.18
CA LEU A 133 15.66 -8.94 0.49
C LEU A 133 15.87 -8.47 -0.94
N THR A 134 17.14 -8.28 -1.30
CA THR A 134 17.54 -8.10 -2.69
C THR A 134 18.44 -9.25 -3.10
N LEU A 135 18.06 -9.96 -4.15
CA LEU A 135 18.87 -10.98 -4.80
C LEU A 135 19.26 -10.49 -6.20
N ASN A 136 20.55 -10.50 -6.50
CA ASN A 136 21.04 -10.16 -7.83
C ASN A 136 21.82 -11.34 -8.38
N GLY A 137 21.52 -11.76 -9.59
CA GLY A 137 22.16 -12.90 -10.21
C GLY A 137 22.59 -12.67 -11.65
N THR A 138 23.71 -13.27 -12.03
CA THR A 138 24.12 -13.41 -13.44
C THR A 138 24.29 -14.91 -13.72
N PRO A 139 23.17 -15.66 -13.92
CA PRO A 139 23.21 -17.10 -14.09
C PRO A 139 24.03 -17.53 -15.29
N VAL A 140 23.92 -16.78 -16.40
CA VAL A 140 24.66 -17.05 -17.63
C VAL A 140 25.45 -15.80 -18.03
N LEU A 141 26.74 -15.99 -18.25
CA LEU A 141 27.64 -14.98 -18.76
C LEU A 141 28.58 -15.60 -19.78
N THR A 142 28.33 -15.34 -21.04
CA THR A 142 29.18 -15.76 -22.15
C THR A 142 29.54 -14.53 -23.02
N PRO A 143 30.50 -14.62 -23.95
CA PRO A 143 30.83 -13.50 -24.81
C PRO A 143 29.65 -12.96 -25.62
N ASP A 144 28.72 -13.82 -26.04
CA ASP A 144 27.59 -13.44 -26.89
C ASP A 144 26.27 -13.29 -26.12
N PHE A 145 26.13 -14.00 -25.00
CA PHE A 145 24.86 -14.03 -24.25
C PHE A 145 25.07 -13.77 -22.76
N ASN A 146 24.29 -12.84 -22.23
CA ASN A 146 24.27 -12.48 -20.81
C ASN A 146 22.84 -12.49 -20.28
N TRP A 147 22.63 -13.23 -19.19
CA TRP A 147 21.38 -13.20 -18.45
C TRP A 147 21.62 -12.68 -17.05
N LYS A 148 20.97 -11.55 -16.72
CA LYS A 148 20.93 -10.99 -15.38
C LYS A 148 19.49 -11.07 -14.85
N THR A 149 19.37 -11.28 -13.56
CA THR A 149 18.08 -11.27 -12.88
C THR A 149 18.23 -10.64 -11.49
N SER A 150 17.17 -9.96 -11.04
CA SER A 150 17.12 -9.38 -9.71
C SER A 150 15.75 -9.60 -9.09
N VAL A 151 15.72 -9.92 -7.80
CA VAL A 151 14.51 -10.01 -6.99
C VAL A 151 14.62 -8.99 -5.87
N ASN A 152 13.62 -8.12 -5.75
CA ASN A 152 13.41 -7.24 -4.62
C ASN A 152 12.15 -7.68 -3.89
N PHE A 153 12.29 -8.08 -2.64
CA PHE A 153 11.20 -8.57 -1.81
C PHE A 153 11.13 -7.77 -0.53
N SER A 154 9.93 -7.39 -0.11
CA SER A 154 9.72 -6.66 1.13
C SER A 154 8.46 -7.10 1.86
N THR A 155 8.55 -7.12 3.19
CA THR A 155 7.41 -7.27 4.09
C THR A 155 7.37 -6.13 5.08
N ASN A 156 6.17 -5.73 5.51
CA ASN A 156 5.99 -4.83 6.63
C ASN A 156 4.80 -5.28 7.48
N LYS A 157 5.03 -5.46 8.77
CA LYS A 157 3.96 -5.68 9.75
C LYS A 157 3.82 -4.45 10.63
N ASN A 158 2.75 -3.71 10.41
CA ASN A 158 2.36 -2.57 11.22
C ASN A 158 1.55 -3.02 12.45
N LYS A 159 1.74 -2.37 13.60
CA LYS A 159 0.97 -2.62 14.82
C LYS A 159 0.85 -1.35 15.66
N ILE A 160 -0.36 -1.04 16.08
CA ILE A 160 -0.66 -0.01 17.06
C ILE A 160 -0.42 -0.61 18.45
N VAL A 161 0.70 -0.23 19.07
CA VAL A 161 1.12 -0.77 20.38
C VAL A 161 0.38 -0.05 21.50
N LYS A 162 0.24 1.27 21.39
CA LYS A 162 -0.42 2.13 22.39
C LYS A 162 -1.11 3.30 21.68
N LEU A 163 -2.28 3.68 22.16
CA LEU A 163 -2.96 4.95 21.85
C LEU A 163 -2.90 5.86 23.09
N HIS A 164 -3.58 7.01 23.06
CA HIS A 164 -3.79 7.85 24.23
C HIS A 164 -4.61 7.09 25.29
N GLU A 165 -4.41 7.40 26.59
CA GLU A 165 -5.09 6.67 27.69
C GLU A 165 -6.61 6.83 27.63
N ASP A 166 -7.08 7.99 27.24
CA ASP A 166 -8.51 8.30 27.10
C ASP A 166 -9.15 7.73 25.82
N LEU A 167 -8.38 7.08 24.95
CA LEU A 167 -8.85 6.59 23.66
C LEU A 167 -8.85 5.06 23.58
N LYS A 168 -10.03 4.50 23.43
CA LYS A 168 -10.19 3.09 23.05
C LYS A 168 -9.90 2.89 21.56
N GLU A 169 -10.37 3.82 20.74
CA GLU A 169 -10.21 3.84 19.28
C GLU A 169 -10.13 5.28 18.76
N MET A 170 -9.62 5.46 17.56
CA MET A 170 -9.58 6.75 16.89
C MET A 170 -9.88 6.55 15.41
N ILE A 171 -10.87 7.26 14.90
CA ILE A 171 -11.14 7.35 13.47
C ILE A 171 -10.13 8.32 12.85
N TYR A 172 -9.50 7.91 11.78
CA TYR A 172 -8.64 8.76 10.96
C TYR A 172 -9.06 8.66 9.49
N GLY A 173 -8.81 9.70 8.72
CA GLY A 173 -9.25 9.77 7.34
C GLY A 173 -10.62 10.44 7.16
N PRO A 174 -11.00 10.74 5.91
CA PRO A 174 -12.24 11.42 5.61
C PRO A 174 -13.43 10.50 5.84
N THR A 175 -14.32 10.92 6.72
CA THR A 175 -15.60 10.25 6.98
C THR A 175 -16.72 10.78 6.07
N SER A 176 -16.45 11.81 5.27
CA SER A 176 -17.47 12.54 4.51
C SER A 176 -17.90 11.87 3.21
N PHE A 177 -17.11 10.93 2.67
CA PHE A 177 -17.39 10.32 1.38
C PHE A 177 -18.40 9.17 1.46
N SER A 178 -18.34 8.35 2.52
CA SER A 178 -19.21 7.19 2.71
C SER A 178 -19.57 7.05 4.19
N SER A 179 -20.78 6.61 4.48
CA SER A 179 -21.20 6.24 5.83
C SER A 179 -20.99 4.76 6.13
N SER A 180 -20.55 3.97 5.15
CA SER A 180 -20.43 2.52 5.30
C SER A 180 -19.08 2.05 5.83
N TYR A 181 -18.05 2.89 5.81
CA TYR A 181 -16.71 2.50 6.28
C TYR A 181 -16.01 3.61 7.09
N ALA A 182 -15.05 3.22 7.88
CA ALA A 182 -14.09 4.11 8.53
C ALA A 182 -12.70 3.45 8.63
N MET A 183 -11.66 4.26 8.55
CA MET A 183 -10.31 3.85 8.92
C MET A 183 -10.13 4.14 10.41
N LYS A 184 -9.78 3.12 11.22
CA LYS A 184 -9.64 3.27 12.66
C LYS A 184 -8.30 2.79 13.17
N LEU A 185 -7.77 3.50 14.15
CA LEU A 185 -6.68 3.06 15.00
C LEU A 185 -7.27 2.44 16.27
N ILE A 186 -6.99 1.16 16.49
CA ILE A 186 -7.36 0.44 17.70
C ILE A 186 -6.10 -0.23 18.25
N LYS A 187 -5.90 -0.18 19.57
CA LYS A 187 -4.77 -0.86 20.22
C LYS A 187 -4.73 -2.35 19.82
N GLY A 188 -3.60 -2.81 19.32
CA GLY A 188 -3.41 -4.17 18.82
C GLY A 188 -3.69 -4.34 17.33
N GLY A 189 -4.44 -3.42 16.70
CA GLY A 189 -4.70 -3.35 15.28
C GLY A 189 -3.54 -2.76 14.47
N SER A 190 -3.82 -2.36 13.25
CA SER A 190 -2.86 -1.85 12.27
C SER A 190 -3.37 -0.56 11.62
N ILE A 191 -2.46 0.32 11.21
CA ILE A 191 -2.80 1.34 10.21
C ILE A 191 -3.16 0.62 8.92
N GLY A 192 -4.28 0.96 8.32
CA GLY A 192 -4.84 0.26 7.16
C GLY A 192 -5.95 -0.72 7.51
N ASP A 193 -6.29 -0.91 8.79
CA ASP A 193 -7.50 -1.63 9.18
C ASP A 193 -8.73 -0.85 8.71
N ILE A 194 -9.60 -1.52 7.96
CA ILE A 194 -10.86 -0.98 7.44
C ILE A 194 -12.00 -1.57 8.27
N TYR A 195 -12.82 -0.67 8.81
CA TYR A 195 -14.01 -1.00 9.57
C TYR A 195 -15.24 -0.60 8.76
N GLY A 196 -16.30 -1.39 8.84
CA GLY A 196 -17.49 -1.14 8.04
C GLY A 196 -18.70 -1.92 8.51
N LYS A 197 -19.72 -1.94 7.67
CA LYS A 197 -20.89 -2.80 7.83
C LYS A 197 -20.55 -4.21 7.37
N ALA A 198 -20.97 -5.19 8.13
CA ALA A 198 -20.81 -6.61 7.85
C ALA A 198 -22.17 -7.32 7.86
N PHE A 199 -22.20 -8.54 7.36
CA PHE A 199 -23.35 -9.41 7.52
C PHE A 199 -23.41 -9.96 8.95
N VAL A 200 -24.61 -10.06 9.51
CA VAL A 200 -24.83 -10.78 10.78
C VAL A 200 -24.57 -12.26 10.56
N ARG A 201 -23.82 -12.87 11.47
CA ARG A 201 -23.48 -14.30 11.42
C ARG A 201 -23.92 -15.00 12.67
N ASP A 202 -24.34 -16.26 12.51
CA ASP A 202 -24.65 -17.16 13.62
C ASP A 202 -23.35 -17.69 14.29
N ASP A 203 -23.49 -18.48 15.36
CA ASP A 203 -22.34 -19.08 16.07
C ASP A 203 -21.51 -20.04 15.21
N ALA A 204 -22.07 -20.56 14.12
CA ALA A 204 -21.38 -21.39 13.15
C ALA A 204 -20.67 -20.58 12.04
N GLY A 205 -20.87 -19.26 12.01
CA GLY A 205 -20.29 -18.33 11.04
C GLY A 205 -21.11 -18.16 9.75
N ASN A 206 -22.30 -18.73 9.65
CA ASN A 206 -23.18 -18.58 8.50
C ASN A 206 -23.89 -17.22 8.55
N ILE A 207 -24.15 -16.63 7.38
CA ILE A 207 -24.93 -15.39 7.28
C ILE A 207 -26.36 -15.65 7.72
N VAL A 208 -26.90 -14.77 8.57
CA VAL A 208 -28.29 -14.80 9.03
C VAL A 208 -29.17 -14.02 8.07
N TYR A 209 -30.34 -14.57 7.75
CA TYR A 209 -31.31 -13.98 6.84
C TYR A 209 -32.61 -13.60 7.56
N GLU A 210 -33.25 -12.53 7.07
CA GLU A 210 -34.56 -12.10 7.60
C GLU A 210 -35.62 -13.16 7.36
N THR A 211 -36.39 -13.53 8.38
CA THR A 211 -37.39 -14.58 8.31
C THR A 211 -38.80 -14.07 8.08
N GLU A 212 -39.05 -12.78 8.34
CA GLU A 212 -40.37 -12.16 8.28
C GLU A 212 -40.32 -10.76 7.62
N GLY A 213 -41.48 -10.19 7.30
CA GLY A 213 -41.61 -8.83 6.77
C GLY A 213 -41.18 -8.68 5.30
N ASP A 214 -41.01 -7.41 4.89
CA ASP A 214 -40.73 -7.02 3.50
C ASP A 214 -39.35 -7.45 3.00
N ASN A 215 -38.41 -7.67 3.92
CA ASN A 215 -37.03 -8.08 3.62
C ASN A 215 -36.81 -9.59 3.81
N LYS A 216 -37.86 -10.40 3.90
CA LYS A 216 -37.76 -11.85 4.08
C LYS A 216 -36.85 -12.50 3.03
N GLY A 217 -35.88 -13.27 3.50
CA GLY A 217 -34.87 -13.94 2.67
C GLY A 217 -33.66 -13.07 2.28
N LEU A 218 -33.64 -11.81 2.69
CA LEU A 218 -32.48 -10.92 2.52
C LEU A 218 -31.53 -11.04 3.71
N PRO A 219 -30.22 -10.81 3.54
CA PRO A 219 -29.25 -10.92 4.63
C PRO A 219 -29.43 -9.80 5.66
N LEU A 220 -29.30 -10.17 6.94
CA LEU A 220 -29.21 -9.19 8.01
C LEU A 220 -27.84 -8.52 8.03
N VAL A 221 -27.83 -7.22 8.30
CA VAL A 221 -26.64 -6.37 8.29
C VAL A 221 -26.34 -5.83 9.69
N GLU A 222 -25.11 -5.93 10.12
CA GLU A 222 -24.63 -5.45 11.41
C GLU A 222 -23.81 -4.16 11.24
N GLY A 223 -24.00 -3.27 12.21
CA GLY A 223 -23.15 -2.10 12.41
C GLY A 223 -23.59 -0.83 11.67
N ASP A 224 -23.06 0.28 12.18
CA ASP A 224 -23.34 1.64 11.70
C ASP A 224 -22.27 2.18 10.73
N GLY A 225 -21.62 1.28 9.99
CA GLY A 225 -20.59 1.65 9.02
C GLY A 225 -19.18 1.74 9.59
N ASN A 226 -18.98 1.51 10.89
CA ASN A 226 -17.63 1.61 11.47
C ASN A 226 -17.37 0.70 12.69
N THR A 227 -18.20 -0.31 12.91
CA THR A 227 -18.12 -1.16 14.09
C THR A 227 -17.35 -2.45 13.89
N VAL A 228 -17.48 -3.07 12.72
CA VAL A 228 -16.86 -4.36 12.43
C VAL A 228 -15.60 -4.17 11.58
N LYS A 229 -14.50 -4.82 11.94
CA LYS A 229 -13.31 -4.88 11.07
C LYS A 229 -13.62 -5.79 9.89
N VAL A 230 -13.65 -5.21 8.69
CA VAL A 230 -13.97 -5.90 7.43
C VAL A 230 -12.76 -6.20 6.56
N GLY A 231 -11.62 -5.55 6.83
CA GLY A 231 -10.40 -5.81 6.07
C GLY A 231 -9.18 -5.06 6.54
N ASN A 232 -8.08 -5.24 5.81
CA ASN A 232 -6.81 -4.53 6.01
C ASN A 232 -6.12 -4.27 4.67
N ALA A 233 -5.77 -3.02 4.41
CA ALA A 233 -5.16 -2.61 3.14
C ALA A 233 -3.69 -3.03 2.97
N ASN A 234 -2.99 -3.41 4.06
CA ASN A 234 -1.57 -3.71 4.02
C ASN A 234 -1.30 -5.07 3.35
N PRO A 235 -0.42 -5.15 2.35
CA PRO A 235 -0.02 -6.43 1.78
C PRO A 235 0.81 -7.26 2.78
N VAL A 236 0.77 -8.58 2.63
CA VAL A 236 1.63 -9.50 3.37
C VAL A 236 3.08 -9.35 2.89
N PHE A 237 3.26 -9.27 1.56
CA PHE A 237 4.54 -8.92 0.94
C PHE A 237 4.35 -8.24 -0.43
N MET A 238 5.40 -7.57 -0.87
CA MET A 238 5.57 -7.08 -2.23
C MET A 238 6.88 -7.62 -2.81
N MET A 239 6.88 -7.97 -4.10
CA MET A 239 8.04 -8.49 -4.79
C MET A 239 8.11 -7.97 -6.22
N GLY A 240 9.26 -7.40 -6.58
CA GLY A 240 9.63 -7.14 -7.95
C GLY A 240 10.64 -8.18 -8.42
N TRP A 241 10.44 -8.76 -9.60
CA TRP A 241 11.37 -9.71 -10.21
C TRP A 241 11.66 -9.31 -11.64
N ASP A 242 12.89 -8.88 -11.88
CA ASP A 242 13.32 -8.45 -13.20
C ASP A 242 14.31 -9.42 -13.86
N HIS A 243 14.28 -9.39 -15.18
CA HIS A 243 15.17 -10.14 -16.03
C HIS A 243 15.73 -9.26 -17.15
N THR A 244 17.02 -9.39 -17.40
CA THR A 244 17.69 -8.78 -18.55
C THR A 244 18.42 -9.86 -19.33
N PHE A 245 18.07 -10.04 -20.59
CA PHE A 245 18.73 -10.94 -21.52
C PHE A 245 19.40 -10.10 -22.61
N SER A 246 20.71 -10.25 -22.75
CA SER A 246 21.48 -9.55 -23.79
C SER A 246 22.11 -10.57 -24.75
N TYR A 247 21.89 -10.37 -26.05
CA TYR A 247 22.43 -11.22 -27.12
C TYR A 247 22.76 -10.41 -28.36
N LYS A 248 24.05 -10.35 -28.74
CA LYS A 248 24.55 -9.75 -30.00
C LYS A 248 23.94 -8.37 -30.32
N GLY A 249 23.91 -7.46 -29.31
CA GLY A 249 23.35 -6.11 -29.46
C GLY A 249 21.88 -5.97 -29.10
N PHE A 250 21.12 -7.05 -29.07
CA PHE A 250 19.76 -7.04 -28.52
C PHE A 250 19.77 -7.14 -27.00
N THR A 251 18.87 -6.41 -26.35
CA THR A 251 18.62 -6.52 -24.92
C THR A 251 17.10 -6.58 -24.69
N LEU A 252 16.65 -7.68 -24.13
CA LEU A 252 15.27 -7.85 -23.64
C LEU A 252 15.28 -7.68 -22.14
N TYR A 253 14.45 -6.79 -21.65
CA TYR A 253 14.18 -6.59 -20.23
C TYR A 253 12.71 -6.80 -19.95
N PHE A 254 12.36 -7.42 -18.82
CA PHE A 254 11.01 -7.38 -18.29
C PHE A 254 10.99 -7.40 -16.76
N LEU A 255 9.96 -6.79 -16.19
CA LEU A 255 9.69 -6.68 -14.77
C LEU A 255 8.33 -7.28 -14.44
N LEU A 256 8.35 -8.28 -13.56
CA LEU A 256 7.18 -8.81 -12.88
C LEU A 256 7.03 -8.14 -11.53
N ASP A 257 5.83 -7.67 -11.23
CA ASP A 257 5.48 -7.00 -9.98
C ASP A 257 4.37 -7.80 -9.28
N TRP A 258 4.66 -8.30 -8.10
CA TRP A 258 3.76 -9.15 -7.32
C TRP A 258 3.44 -8.51 -5.98
N ARG A 259 2.16 -8.23 -5.77
CA ARG A 259 1.57 -7.90 -4.48
C ARG A 259 0.79 -9.11 -3.97
N TYR A 260 1.07 -9.56 -2.77
CA TYR A 260 0.35 -10.66 -2.14
C TYR A 260 -0.35 -10.18 -0.87
N GLY A 261 -1.67 -10.43 -0.79
CA GLY A 261 -2.51 -9.99 0.31
C GLY A 261 -2.80 -8.49 0.30
N GLY A 262 -3.42 -8.05 1.37
CA GLY A 262 -4.08 -6.77 1.47
C GLY A 262 -5.46 -6.82 0.81
N GLU A 263 -6.32 -5.90 1.22
CA GLU A 263 -7.69 -5.82 0.75
C GLU A 263 -8.00 -4.40 0.28
N VAL A 264 -8.91 -4.30 -0.67
CA VAL A 264 -9.37 -3.03 -1.23
C VAL A 264 -10.89 -2.99 -1.24
N LEU A 265 -11.46 -1.93 -0.69
CA LEU A 265 -12.89 -1.62 -0.76
C LEU A 265 -13.18 -0.94 -2.09
N SER A 266 -14.11 -1.45 -2.89
CA SER A 266 -14.59 -0.78 -4.09
C SER A 266 -15.93 -0.10 -3.86
N GLN A 267 -15.90 1.22 -3.64
CA GLN A 267 -17.11 2.04 -3.63
C GLN A 267 -17.69 2.22 -5.03
N THR A 268 -16.85 2.14 -6.07
CA THR A 268 -17.32 2.17 -7.47
C THR A 268 -18.24 1.00 -7.75
N GLN A 269 -17.84 -0.23 -7.37
CA GLN A 269 -18.68 -1.42 -7.58
C GLN A 269 -19.96 -1.32 -6.76
N ALA A 270 -19.88 -0.86 -5.52
CA ALA A 270 -21.04 -0.68 -4.64
C ALA A 270 -22.08 0.28 -5.26
N GLU A 271 -21.63 1.41 -5.79
CA GLU A 271 -22.51 2.36 -6.47
C GLU A 271 -23.11 1.80 -7.75
N MET A 272 -22.30 1.14 -8.60
CA MET A 272 -22.79 0.53 -9.83
C MET A 272 -23.85 -0.54 -9.56
N ASP A 273 -23.66 -1.33 -8.50
CA ASP A 273 -24.58 -2.39 -8.11
C ASP A 273 -25.90 -1.84 -7.56
N LEU A 274 -25.84 -0.77 -6.76
CA LEU A 274 -27.06 -0.09 -6.26
C LEU A 274 -27.95 0.36 -7.41
N TYR A 275 -27.36 0.93 -8.46
CA TYR A 275 -28.09 1.40 -9.64
C TYR A 275 -28.34 0.31 -10.69
N GLY A 276 -27.83 -0.92 -10.47
CA GLY A 276 -28.04 -2.06 -11.38
C GLY A 276 -27.38 -1.91 -12.74
N VAL A 277 -26.27 -1.15 -12.82
CA VAL A 277 -25.55 -0.85 -14.08
C VAL A 277 -24.28 -1.69 -14.27
N SER A 278 -23.93 -2.52 -13.30
CA SER A 278 -22.81 -3.46 -13.42
C SER A 278 -23.21 -4.74 -14.15
N GLU A 279 -22.23 -5.42 -14.78
CA GLU A 279 -22.42 -6.73 -15.41
C GLU A 279 -22.93 -7.77 -14.40
N ILE A 280 -22.39 -7.76 -13.17
CA ILE A 280 -22.80 -8.66 -12.08
C ILE A 280 -24.30 -8.54 -11.79
N THR A 281 -24.82 -7.30 -11.75
CA THR A 281 -26.25 -7.07 -11.51
C THR A 281 -27.10 -7.42 -12.73
N ALA A 282 -26.59 -7.25 -13.94
CA ALA A 282 -27.26 -7.68 -15.16
C ALA A 282 -27.42 -9.20 -15.18
N ASP A 283 -26.34 -9.93 -14.95
CA ASP A 283 -26.33 -11.39 -14.87
C ASP A 283 -27.26 -11.94 -13.77
N ALA A 284 -27.29 -11.26 -12.63
CA ALA A 284 -28.18 -11.64 -11.53
C ALA A 284 -29.66 -11.46 -11.90
N ARG A 285 -30.01 -10.38 -12.61
CA ARG A 285 -31.37 -10.16 -13.13
C ARG A 285 -31.77 -11.21 -14.17
N ASP A 286 -30.85 -11.55 -15.08
CA ASP A 286 -31.11 -12.54 -16.12
C ASP A 286 -31.29 -13.94 -15.55
N ARG A 287 -30.52 -14.30 -14.52
CA ARG A 287 -30.67 -15.56 -13.76
C ARG A 287 -31.91 -15.58 -12.87
N GLY A 288 -32.37 -14.39 -12.42
CA GLY A 288 -33.47 -14.23 -11.48
C GLY A 288 -33.11 -14.48 -10.01
N TYR A 289 -31.82 -14.56 -9.67
CA TYR A 289 -31.35 -14.73 -8.28
C TYR A 289 -29.91 -14.29 -8.06
N VAL A 290 -29.54 -14.07 -6.81
CA VAL A 290 -28.16 -13.90 -6.31
C VAL A 290 -27.78 -15.10 -5.45
N MET A 291 -26.53 -15.52 -5.51
CA MET A 291 -25.96 -16.48 -4.57
C MET A 291 -25.08 -15.74 -3.57
N LEU A 292 -25.36 -15.87 -2.27
CA LEU A 292 -24.55 -15.34 -1.19
C LEU A 292 -24.23 -16.46 -0.21
N ASP A 293 -22.97 -16.78 0.00
CA ASP A 293 -22.48 -17.82 0.92
C ASP A 293 -23.24 -19.17 0.79
N GLY A 294 -23.51 -19.56 -0.47
CA GLY A 294 -24.25 -20.80 -0.79
C GLY A 294 -25.78 -20.69 -0.69
N GLN A 295 -26.33 -19.61 -0.16
CA GLN A 295 -27.75 -19.35 -0.09
C GLN A 295 -28.25 -18.60 -1.35
N ARG A 296 -29.37 -19.08 -1.89
CA ARG A 296 -30.05 -18.43 -3.01
C ARG A 296 -30.99 -17.34 -2.53
N ILE A 297 -30.89 -16.15 -3.13
CA ILE A 297 -31.72 -14.98 -2.87
C ILE A 297 -32.48 -14.61 -4.15
N ASP A 298 -33.79 -14.77 -4.18
CA ASP A 298 -34.61 -14.52 -5.37
C ASP A 298 -34.94 -13.03 -5.55
N ASP A 299 -34.94 -12.23 -4.48
CA ASP A 299 -35.10 -10.77 -4.59
C ASP A 299 -33.77 -10.08 -4.94
N VAL A 300 -33.40 -10.12 -6.22
CA VAL A 300 -32.17 -9.50 -6.75
C VAL A 300 -32.13 -7.99 -6.48
N LYS A 301 -33.27 -7.31 -6.67
CA LYS A 301 -33.35 -5.86 -6.47
C LYS A 301 -33.23 -5.47 -5.00
N GLY A 302 -33.93 -6.17 -4.13
CA GLY A 302 -33.87 -5.98 -2.68
C GLY A 302 -32.46 -6.22 -2.14
N PHE A 303 -31.80 -7.29 -2.62
CA PHE A 303 -30.42 -7.59 -2.25
C PHE A 303 -29.47 -6.43 -2.59
N TYR A 304 -29.39 -5.98 -3.85
CA TYR A 304 -28.48 -4.90 -4.23
C TYR A 304 -28.85 -3.54 -3.65
N LYS A 305 -30.11 -3.33 -3.25
CA LYS A 305 -30.53 -2.14 -2.51
C LYS A 305 -30.00 -2.13 -1.08
N ILE A 306 -29.83 -3.31 -0.46
CA ILE A 306 -29.26 -3.43 0.90
C ILE A 306 -27.73 -3.36 0.85
N VAL A 307 -27.11 -4.12 -0.05
CA VAL A 307 -25.64 -4.23 -0.04
C VAL A 307 -24.96 -3.07 -0.77
N GLY A 308 -25.58 -2.49 -1.79
CA GLY A 308 -24.99 -1.49 -2.67
C GLY A 308 -24.96 -0.07 -2.13
N GLY A 309 -24.20 0.80 -2.80
CA GLY A 309 -24.11 2.23 -2.54
C GLY A 309 -23.20 2.62 -1.37
N ARG A 310 -23.16 3.94 -1.10
CA ARG A 310 -22.30 4.54 -0.06
C ARG A 310 -22.69 4.17 1.36
N ALA A 311 -23.90 3.70 1.57
CA ALA A 311 -24.42 3.27 2.86
C ALA A 311 -24.60 1.74 2.95
N GLY A 312 -24.16 1.02 1.93
CA GLY A 312 -24.30 -0.43 1.79
C GLY A 312 -23.38 -1.24 2.69
N VAL A 313 -23.24 -2.53 2.39
CA VAL A 313 -22.46 -3.49 3.16
C VAL A 313 -21.02 -3.49 2.72
N THR A 314 -20.14 -2.92 3.51
CA THR A 314 -18.70 -2.79 3.22
C THR A 314 -18.05 -4.14 2.98
N GLU A 315 -18.36 -5.14 3.83
CA GLU A 315 -17.82 -6.50 3.74
C GLU A 315 -18.00 -7.10 2.33
N TYR A 316 -19.17 -6.88 1.70
CA TYR A 316 -19.48 -7.44 0.38
C TYR A 316 -18.60 -6.89 -0.75
N TYR A 317 -18.10 -5.66 -0.59
CA TYR A 317 -17.27 -4.98 -1.59
C TYR A 317 -15.79 -4.92 -1.21
N MET A 318 -15.38 -5.72 -0.21
CA MET A 318 -13.97 -5.94 0.09
C MET A 318 -13.40 -7.00 -0.85
N TYR A 319 -12.35 -6.66 -1.57
CA TYR A 319 -11.67 -7.54 -2.53
C TYR A 319 -10.23 -7.78 -2.12
N ASP A 320 -9.75 -9.02 -2.28
CA ASP A 320 -8.33 -9.35 -2.10
C ASP A 320 -7.50 -8.66 -3.20
N ALA A 321 -6.54 -7.85 -2.77
CA ALA A 321 -5.69 -7.04 -3.65
C ALA A 321 -4.51 -7.83 -4.26
N THR A 322 -4.43 -9.13 -4.03
CA THR A 322 -3.38 -9.99 -4.59
C THR A 322 -3.38 -9.91 -6.11
N ASN A 323 -2.23 -9.55 -6.67
CA ASN A 323 -2.04 -9.50 -8.10
C ASN A 323 -0.58 -9.75 -8.50
N LEU A 324 -0.38 -10.27 -9.70
CA LEU A 324 0.89 -10.40 -10.40
C LEU A 324 0.76 -9.70 -11.75
N ARG A 325 1.61 -8.70 -11.98
CA ARG A 325 1.55 -7.83 -13.15
C ARG A 325 2.85 -7.89 -13.95
N LEU A 326 2.72 -7.92 -15.27
CA LEU A 326 3.83 -7.61 -16.16
C LEU A 326 3.94 -6.07 -16.27
N ARG A 327 4.83 -5.51 -15.42
CA ARG A 327 4.93 -4.07 -15.19
C ARG A 327 5.63 -3.35 -16.32
N GLU A 328 6.71 -3.92 -16.83
CA GLU A 328 7.50 -3.35 -17.93
C GLU A 328 8.07 -4.46 -18.80
N VAL A 329 8.10 -4.21 -20.11
CA VAL A 329 8.88 -4.96 -21.09
C VAL A 329 9.60 -3.95 -21.97
N SER A 330 10.89 -4.13 -22.18
CA SER A 330 11.62 -3.36 -23.18
C SER A 330 12.49 -4.24 -24.06
N LEU A 331 12.50 -3.92 -25.33
CA LEU A 331 13.41 -4.52 -26.32
C LEU A 331 14.26 -3.43 -26.90
N SER A 332 15.57 -3.53 -26.70
CA SER A 332 16.55 -2.56 -27.15
C SER A 332 17.52 -3.20 -28.14
N TYR A 333 17.99 -2.41 -29.08
CA TYR A 333 19.06 -2.80 -30.01
C TYR A 333 20.14 -1.74 -30.02
N ASN A 334 21.37 -2.17 -29.71
CA ASN A 334 22.58 -1.35 -29.85
C ASN A 334 23.17 -1.57 -31.23
N PHE A 335 23.22 -0.51 -32.01
CA PHE A 335 23.79 -0.59 -33.35
C PHE A 335 25.30 -0.86 -33.28
N SER A 336 25.82 -1.68 -34.24
CA SER A 336 27.25 -2.05 -34.22
C SER A 336 28.13 -0.82 -34.44
N ARG A 337 29.23 -0.74 -33.70
CA ARG A 337 30.23 0.35 -33.84
C ARG A 337 30.72 0.53 -35.28
N ARG A 338 30.82 -0.53 -36.06
CA ARG A 338 31.25 -0.45 -37.48
C ARG A 338 30.32 0.41 -38.34
N TRP A 339 29.01 0.43 -38.04
CA TRP A 339 28.03 1.26 -38.72
C TRP A 339 28.07 2.70 -38.22
N ILE A 340 28.18 2.88 -36.92
CA ILE A 340 28.13 4.18 -36.26
C ILE A 340 29.38 5.00 -36.58
N GLN A 341 30.56 4.38 -36.59
CA GLN A 341 31.83 5.05 -36.91
C GLN A 341 31.88 5.65 -38.33
N LYS A 342 31.04 5.15 -39.26
CA LYS A 342 30.92 5.76 -40.60
C LYS A 342 30.32 7.16 -40.56
N THR A 343 29.56 7.49 -39.53
CA THR A 343 28.95 8.82 -39.37
C THR A 343 29.94 9.89 -38.94
N LYS A 344 31.11 9.52 -38.39
CA LYS A 344 32.19 10.40 -37.84
C LYS A 344 31.75 11.30 -36.68
N VAL A 345 30.49 11.28 -36.31
CA VAL A 345 29.87 12.15 -35.28
C VAL A 345 29.34 11.33 -34.12
N LEU A 346 28.71 10.19 -34.40
CA LEU A 346 28.07 9.36 -33.39
C LEU A 346 29.06 8.33 -32.81
N LYS A 347 29.04 8.16 -31.47
CA LYS A 347 29.84 7.17 -30.74
C LYS A 347 29.03 5.93 -30.42
N ASP A 348 27.76 6.11 -30.06
CA ASP A 348 26.84 5.01 -29.77
C ASP A 348 25.39 5.39 -30.16
N VAL A 349 24.64 4.39 -30.63
CA VAL A 349 23.20 4.53 -30.96
C VAL A 349 22.47 3.32 -30.47
N GLN A 350 21.40 3.56 -29.67
CA GLN A 350 20.51 2.54 -29.19
C GLN A 350 19.06 2.93 -29.52
N LEU A 351 18.32 1.99 -30.08
CA LEU A 351 16.88 2.10 -30.27
C LEU A 351 16.19 1.13 -29.30
N SER A 352 15.22 1.63 -28.55
CA SER A 352 14.46 0.83 -27.59
C SER A 352 12.96 1.00 -27.81
N PHE A 353 12.23 -0.11 -27.77
CA PHE A 353 10.78 -0.13 -27.59
C PHE A 353 10.50 -0.44 -26.13
N VAL A 354 9.62 0.34 -25.50
CA VAL A 354 9.25 0.19 -24.08
C VAL A 354 7.74 0.11 -23.96
N ALA A 355 7.27 -0.89 -23.24
CA ALA A 355 5.87 -1.10 -22.96
C ALA A 355 5.67 -1.24 -21.44
N ARG A 356 4.71 -0.51 -20.85
CA ARG A 356 4.43 -0.53 -19.42
C ARG A 356 2.99 -0.87 -19.11
N ASN A 357 2.78 -1.49 -17.95
CA ASN A 357 1.46 -1.92 -17.45
C ASN A 357 0.70 -2.79 -18.46
N LEU A 358 1.41 -3.75 -19.08
CA LEU A 358 0.87 -4.52 -20.21
C LEU A 358 -0.34 -5.36 -19.83
N CYS A 359 -0.23 -6.14 -18.77
CA CYS A 359 -1.31 -7.00 -18.32
C CYS A 359 -1.11 -7.47 -16.88
N PHE A 360 -2.20 -7.89 -16.27
CA PHE A 360 -2.17 -8.76 -15.11
C PHE A 360 -2.02 -10.21 -15.58
N LEU A 361 -1.03 -10.89 -15.05
CA LEU A 361 -0.89 -12.34 -15.21
C LEU A 361 -1.82 -13.08 -14.24
N TYR A 362 -2.07 -12.45 -13.09
CA TYR A 362 -3.01 -12.91 -12.08
C TYR A 362 -3.57 -11.72 -11.28
N LYS A 363 -4.86 -11.73 -10.98
CA LYS A 363 -5.50 -10.81 -10.02
C LYS A 363 -6.75 -11.43 -9.43
N LYS A 364 -7.06 -11.14 -8.18
CA LYS A 364 -8.30 -11.57 -7.52
C LYS A 364 -9.41 -10.55 -7.64
N ALA A 365 -9.10 -9.26 -7.48
CA ALA A 365 -10.09 -8.20 -7.68
C ALA A 365 -10.52 -8.11 -9.16
N PRO A 366 -11.81 -7.84 -9.47
CA PRO A 366 -12.29 -7.70 -10.85
C PRO A 366 -11.74 -6.45 -11.56
N PHE A 367 -11.26 -5.46 -10.81
CA PHE A 367 -10.67 -4.21 -11.28
C PHE A 367 -9.15 -4.17 -10.98
N ASP A 368 -8.50 -3.04 -11.22
CA ASP A 368 -7.09 -2.81 -10.87
C ASP A 368 -6.98 -2.51 -9.36
N PRO A 369 -6.42 -3.40 -8.54
CA PRO A 369 -6.37 -3.23 -7.09
C PRO A 369 -5.37 -2.17 -6.60
N ASP A 370 -4.57 -1.57 -7.48
CA ASP A 370 -3.68 -0.44 -7.17
C ASP A 370 -4.42 0.91 -7.26
N LEU A 371 -5.68 0.92 -7.70
CA LEU A 371 -6.52 2.10 -7.69
C LEU A 371 -6.96 2.41 -6.26
N VAL A 372 -6.43 3.47 -5.71
CA VAL A 372 -6.78 3.94 -4.37
C VAL A 372 -7.08 5.43 -4.39
N LEU A 373 -7.96 5.88 -3.53
CA LEU A 373 -8.41 7.27 -3.44
C LEU A 373 -7.26 8.23 -3.11
N SER A 374 -6.32 7.76 -2.29
CA SER A 374 -5.15 8.53 -1.87
C SER A 374 -3.96 7.59 -1.63
N THR A 375 -2.76 8.10 -1.82
CA THR A 375 -1.51 7.43 -1.40
C THR A 375 -1.20 7.64 0.08
N GLY A 376 -1.98 8.48 0.77
CA GLY A 376 -1.89 8.69 2.22
C GLY A 376 -2.49 7.52 3.01
N ASN A 377 -2.09 7.39 4.27
CA ASN A 377 -2.57 6.32 5.14
C ASN A 377 -4.08 6.40 5.46
N ASP A 378 -4.67 7.57 5.26
CA ASP A 378 -6.06 7.91 5.59
C ASP A 378 -7.11 7.32 4.63
N ASN A 379 -6.70 6.91 3.43
CA ASN A 379 -7.56 6.30 2.41
C ASN A 379 -6.91 5.12 1.70
N GLN A 380 -5.93 4.51 2.35
CA GLN A 380 -5.27 3.33 1.82
C GLN A 380 -6.28 2.18 1.64
N GLY A 381 -6.27 1.54 0.47
CA GLY A 381 -7.17 0.43 0.18
C GLY A 381 -8.64 0.82 -0.05
N ILE A 382 -8.92 2.08 -0.35
CA ILE A 382 -10.26 2.56 -0.73
C ILE A 382 -10.22 2.98 -2.20
N GLU A 383 -11.00 2.32 -3.04
CA GLU A 383 -11.18 2.66 -4.45
C GLU A 383 -12.52 3.38 -4.65
N VAL A 384 -12.47 4.55 -5.31
CA VAL A 384 -13.64 5.39 -5.57
C VAL A 384 -13.49 6.04 -6.94
N PHE A 385 -14.18 5.51 -7.95
CA PHE A 385 -14.20 6.01 -9.33
C PHE A 385 -12.80 6.36 -9.88
N GLY A 386 -11.79 5.56 -9.48
CA GLY A 386 -10.42 5.73 -9.90
C GLY A 386 -10.24 5.46 -11.39
N MET A 387 -9.36 6.24 -12.04
CA MET A 387 -9.03 6.00 -13.45
C MET A 387 -8.13 4.75 -13.54
N PRO A 388 -8.48 3.73 -14.34
CA PRO A 388 -7.66 2.54 -14.52
C PRO A 388 -6.23 2.89 -14.97
N THR A 389 -5.27 2.07 -14.53
CA THR A 389 -3.87 2.22 -14.96
C THR A 389 -3.78 2.09 -16.49
N THR A 390 -3.16 3.07 -17.13
CA THR A 390 -3.01 3.07 -18.59
C THR A 390 -1.85 2.19 -19.02
N ARG A 391 -2.02 1.50 -20.15
CA ARG A 391 -0.90 0.88 -20.87
C ARG A 391 -0.13 1.98 -21.59
N SER A 392 1.18 1.95 -21.49
CA SER A 392 2.07 2.91 -22.16
C SER A 392 2.97 2.17 -23.14
N LEU A 393 3.03 2.63 -24.36
CA LEU A 393 3.90 2.14 -25.42
C LEU A 393 4.76 3.31 -25.92
N GLY A 394 6.05 3.11 -26.04
CA GLY A 394 6.96 4.17 -26.46
C GLY A 394 8.22 3.65 -27.13
N PHE A 395 8.88 4.57 -27.82
CA PHE A 395 10.21 4.36 -28.39
C PHE A 395 11.18 5.34 -27.78
N THR A 396 12.39 4.88 -27.53
CA THR A 396 13.50 5.71 -27.06
C THR A 396 14.68 5.55 -28.04
N LEU A 397 15.14 6.65 -28.60
CA LEU A 397 16.38 6.70 -29.36
C LEU A 397 17.44 7.43 -28.52
N LYS A 398 18.49 6.69 -28.14
CA LYS A 398 19.65 7.25 -27.45
C LYS A 398 20.79 7.38 -28.45
N CYS A 399 21.33 8.59 -28.59
CA CYS A 399 22.51 8.88 -29.41
C CYS A 399 23.58 9.48 -28.52
N GLU A 400 24.82 8.98 -28.64
CA GLU A 400 26.00 9.53 -27.98
C GLU A 400 26.93 10.12 -29.08
N PHE A 401 27.37 11.35 -28.86
CA PHE A 401 28.17 12.13 -29.81
C PHE A 401 29.66 12.24 -29.40
#